data_d79fb71c590304213310b67751ff4b87
#
_entry.id   d79fb71c590304213310b67751ff4b87
#
_cell.length_a   1.000
_cell.length_b   1.000
_cell.length_c   1.000
_cell.angle_alpha   90.00
_cell.angle_beta   90.00
_cell.angle_gamma   90.00
#
_symmetry.space_group_name_H-M   'P 1'
#
loop_
_entity.id
_entity.type
_entity.pdbx_description
1 polymer ?
#
loop_
_entity_poly.entity_id
_entity_poly.type
_entity_poly.pdbx_seq_one_letter_code
_entity_poly.pdbx_strand_id
1 'polypeptide(L)' 'MSKEMQLLKSKIEFYKKLTNAMDNMNFISNSNKYDKKIEEYQNELSKIYKRVQELKEEEE' A
#
# COMPACT_ATOMS: atom_id res chain seq x y z
N MET A 1 6.29 9.82 17.51
CA MET A 1 6.25 9.69 16.05
C MET A 1 5.66 10.95 15.42
N SER A 2 6.19 11.35 14.26
CA SER A 2 5.67 12.51 13.55
C SER A 2 4.28 12.24 12.98
N LYS A 3 3.54 13.32 12.71
CA LYS A 3 2.23 13.20 12.07
C LYS A 3 2.36 12.57 10.68
N GLU A 4 3.42 12.91 9.95
CA GLU A 4 3.67 12.34 8.63
C GLU A 4 3.81 10.82 8.71
N MET A 5 4.57 10.33 9.68
CA MET A 5 4.75 8.89 9.87
C MET A 5 3.43 8.19 10.16
N GLN A 6 2.58 8.80 11.00
CA GLN A 6 1.27 8.23 11.32
C GLN A 6 0.38 8.17 10.09
N LEU A 7 0.38 9.23 9.28
CA LEU A 7 -0.39 9.27 8.04
C LEU A 7 0.08 8.20 7.06
N LEU A 8 1.40 8.04 6.93
CA LEU A 8 1.97 7.04 6.04
C LEU A 8 1.59 5.63 6.46
N LYS A 9 1.64 5.35 7.76
CA LYS A 9 1.22 4.04 8.29
C LYS A 9 -0.25 3.75 8.00
N SER A 10 -1.11 4.76 8.15
CA SER A 10 -2.53 4.62 7.84
C SER A 10 -2.75 4.33 6.36
N LYS A 11 -2.02 5.01 5.48
CA LYS A 11 -2.09 4.75 4.04
C LYS A 11 -1.63 3.35 3.68
N ILE A 12 -0.57 2.86 4.33
CA ILE A 12 -0.08 1.50 4.12
C ILE A 12 -1.18 0.49 4.43
N GLU A 13 -1.84 0.64 5.58
CA GLU A 13 -2.92 -0.26 5.96
C GLU A 13 -4.08 -0.19 4.98
N PHE A 14 -4.44 1.00 4.54
CA PHE A 14 -5.53 1.21 3.59
C PHE A 14 -5.24 0.50 2.26
N TYR A 15 -4.06 0.72 1.69
CA TYR A 15 -3.69 0.11 0.42
C TYR A 15 -3.55 -1.41 0.52
N LYS A 16 -3.05 -1.90 1.64
CA LYS A 16 -2.98 -3.35 1.87
C LYS A 16 -4.36 -3.99 1.86
N LYS A 17 -5.32 -3.35 2.53
CA LYS A 17 -6.70 -3.85 2.55
C LYS A 17 -7.32 -3.84 1.17
N LEU A 18 -7.10 -2.77 0.41
CA LEU A 18 -7.61 -2.67 -0.97
C LEU A 18 -7.01 -3.76 -1.86
N THR A 19 -5.70 -3.95 -1.77
CA THR A 19 -5.01 -4.97 -2.56
C THR A 19 -5.53 -6.36 -2.23
N ASN A 20 -5.68 -6.68 -0.94
CA ASN A 20 -6.20 -7.97 -0.52
C ASN A 20 -7.63 -8.20 -0.99
N ALA A 21 -8.48 -7.17 -0.92
CA ALA A 21 -9.86 -7.25 -1.38
C ALA A 21 -9.91 -7.54 -2.89
N MET A 22 -9.07 -6.88 -3.66
CA MET A 22 -9.03 -7.08 -5.12
C MET A 22 -8.46 -8.44 -5.49
N ASP A 23 -7.47 -8.93 -4.75
CA ASP A 23 -6.95 -10.29 -4.95
C ASP A 23 -8.05 -11.32 -4.71
N ASN A 24 -8.83 -11.15 -3.65
CA ASN A 24 -9.95 -12.04 -3.36
C ASN A 24 -11.02 -11.98 -4.44
N MET A 25 -11.31 -10.80 -4.96
CA MET A 25 -12.28 -10.64 -6.05
C MET A 25 -11.82 -11.35 -7.33
N ASN A 26 -10.53 -11.23 -7.66
CA ASN A 26 -9.96 -11.95 -8.80
C ASN A 26 -10.06 -13.46 -8.59
N PHE A 27 -9.77 -13.94 -7.40
CA PHE A 27 -9.84 -15.34 -7.05
C PHE A 27 -11.27 -15.88 -7.20
N ILE A 28 -12.25 -15.15 -6.64
CA ILE A 28 -13.66 -15.57 -6.67
C ILE A 28 -14.21 -15.54 -8.08
N SER A 29 -13.96 -14.46 -8.83
CA SER A 29 -14.48 -14.30 -10.18
C SER A 29 -13.69 -15.09 -11.22
N ASN A 30 -12.51 -15.57 -10.85
CA ASN A 30 -11.61 -16.29 -11.75
C ASN A 30 -11.23 -15.42 -12.96
N SER A 31 -11.02 -14.13 -12.72
CA SER A 31 -10.66 -13.19 -13.77
C SER A 31 -9.53 -12.27 -13.27
N ASN A 32 -8.86 -11.60 -14.19
CA ASN A 32 -7.77 -10.68 -13.87
C ASN A 32 -8.24 -9.23 -13.93
N LYS A 33 -9.50 -9.00 -13.62
CA LYS A 33 -10.12 -7.69 -13.74
C LYS A 33 -9.43 -6.61 -12.91
N TYR A 34 -8.92 -6.98 -11.73
CA TYR A 34 -8.35 -6.02 -10.79
C TYR A 34 -6.83 -6.01 -10.77
N ASP A 35 -6.17 -6.79 -11.61
CA ASP A 35 -4.71 -6.90 -11.61
C ASP A 35 -4.02 -5.55 -11.80
N LYS A 36 -4.53 -4.72 -12.69
CA LYS A 36 -3.96 -3.42 -12.96
C LYS A 36 -4.07 -2.48 -11.75
N LYS A 37 -5.20 -2.55 -11.04
CA LYS A 37 -5.40 -1.77 -9.82
C LYS A 37 -4.49 -2.25 -8.71
N ILE A 38 -4.31 -3.54 -8.58
CA ILE A 38 -3.40 -4.12 -7.60
C ILE A 38 -1.98 -3.61 -7.86
N GLU A 39 -1.55 -3.62 -9.11
CA GLU A 39 -0.24 -3.12 -9.50
C GLU A 39 -0.06 -1.64 -9.15
N GLU A 40 -1.07 -0.82 -9.44
CA GLU A 40 -1.06 0.59 -9.09
C GLU A 40 -0.90 0.81 -7.59
N TYR A 41 -1.66 0.06 -6.79
CA TYR A 41 -1.59 0.19 -5.33
C TYR A 41 -0.26 -0.30 -4.79
N GLN A 42 0.30 -1.36 -5.35
CA GLN A 42 1.62 -1.84 -4.95
C GLN A 42 2.70 -0.82 -5.26
N ASN A 43 2.60 -0.13 -6.39
CA ASN A 43 3.52 0.95 -6.74
C ASN A 43 3.42 2.10 -5.73
N GLU A 44 2.20 2.47 -5.35
CA GLU A 44 2.00 3.51 -4.34
C GLU A 44 2.55 3.07 -2.98
N LEU A 45 2.34 1.82 -2.60
CA LEU A 45 2.91 1.27 -1.37
C LEU A 45 4.42 1.35 -1.36
N SER A 46 5.06 1.04 -2.48
CA SER A 46 6.52 1.10 -2.59
C SER A 46 7.03 2.51 -2.33
N LYS A 47 6.36 3.52 -2.87
CA LYS A 47 6.70 4.92 -2.64
C LYS A 47 6.55 5.29 -1.17
N ILE A 48 5.48 4.82 -0.55
CA ILE A 48 5.21 5.09 0.88
C ILE A 48 6.28 4.44 1.76
N TYR A 49 6.64 3.20 1.48
CA TYR A 49 7.69 2.50 2.24
C TYR A 49 9.03 3.22 2.12
N LYS A 50 9.35 3.71 0.94
CA LYS A 50 10.58 4.47 0.72
C LYS A 50 10.60 5.73 1.58
N ARG A 51 9.48 6.45 1.62
CA ARG A 51 9.38 7.66 2.44
C ARG A 51 9.47 7.35 3.93
N VAL A 52 8.85 6.26 4.37
CA VAL A 52 8.95 5.81 5.76
C VAL A 52 10.42 5.54 6.12
N GLN A 53 11.15 4.90 5.24
CA GLN A 53 12.56 4.60 5.45
C GLN A 53 13.38 5.88 5.58
N GLU A 54 13.14 6.86 4.71
CA GLU A 54 13.80 8.15 4.77
C GLU A 54 13.56 8.86 6.11
N LEU A 55 12.30 8.83 6.58
CA LEU A 55 11.95 9.46 7.85
C LEU A 55 12.63 8.78 9.04
N LYS A 56 12.72 7.46 9.01
CA LYS A 56 13.43 6.72 10.05
C LYS A 56 14.92 7.10 10.10
N GLU A 57 15.54 7.26 8.95
CA GLU A 57 16.92 7.66 8.86
C GLU A 57 17.13 9.07 9.41
N GLU A 58 16.20 9.98 9.14
CA GLU A 58 16.27 11.35 9.64
C GLU A 58 16.12 11.43 11.15
N GLU A 59 15.38 10.50 11.75
CA GLU A 59 15.14 10.49 13.20
C GLU A 59 16.32 9.92 13.99
N GLU A 60 17.21 9.22 13.33
CA GLU A 60 18.43 8.70 13.97
C GLU A 60 19.50 9.80 14.07
#